data_2e043f5d9ccb35b7c4ba9d3574d85698
#
_entry.id   2e043f5d9ccb35b7c4ba9d3574d85698
#
_cell.length_a   1.000
_cell.length_b   1.000
_cell.length_c   1.000
_cell.angle_alpha   90.00
_cell.angle_beta   90.00
_cell.angle_gamma   90.00
#
_symmetry.space_group_name_H-M   'P 1'
#
loop_
_entity.id
_entity.type
_entity.pdbx_description
1 polymer ?
#
loop_
_entity_poly.entity_id
_entity_poly.type
_entity_poly.pdbx_seq_one_letter_code
_entity_poly.pdbx_strand_id
1 'polypeptide(L)'
;MKNIFKKYRWLALGALSFILNSFPVAAAERIYIDYGSMETSVSVTTLESYAKDNKTEPELSPYLNLLTVEQQEQFRQLLKMQLTFDSQQVQQVFKAKMGELLFETIGEMIQVKEDENGAVALQNAVLKAAANPEGLTLLNIIRQFPGEIQLDILKIQELFDNFSSLRQETLSLVKTLEIKTQAEAQQEPETDFSQLADIRTTGQYKVSRETFTLQDAQRNREFNVNLYFPTQLQGEPESIPIIVISPGLGATSETWLHLVKHLVSHGYFVATVHHPGSNFSHLQAFFEGRETDVFDVQEFINRPLDITQVLNELEDRNLSQFQGKLNLKKVGIAGQSFGAYTALALAGAKINFEQLKQDCRSPIELLNLSRLLQCQALTLPQQNYNLKDDRIQAIFLVDPVSSSVFGQASLSEVNLPIFWGSGSNDRLTPVILEQLHSFTWLSSKNKYFALTKGSQHLNLNFSALQKLRSLEEEALPELVSQNLPVVESYVNALSLAFFQVYVANQPNYQPYLRSSYAMMISQEPHTLSFLSSSTSHQLTDILTQIIGSTNK
;
A
#
# COMPACT_ATOMS: atom_id res chain seq x y z
N MET A 1 -29.31 42.68 49.04
CA MET A 1 -29.71 41.70 48.02
C MET A 1 -28.59 41.29 47.06
N LYS A 2 -27.32 41.69 47.21
CA LYS A 2 -26.22 41.31 46.30
C LYS A 2 -25.37 40.06 46.72
N ASN A 3 -25.61 39.52 47.94
CA ASN A 3 -24.79 38.43 48.49
C ASN A 3 -25.46 37.06 48.48
N ILE A 4 -26.71 36.94 48.05
CA ILE A 4 -27.44 35.66 48.00
C ILE A 4 -27.16 34.96 46.63
N PHE A 5 -26.92 35.72 45.56
CA PHE A 5 -26.67 35.17 44.23
C PHE A 5 -25.27 34.52 44.04
N LYS A 6 -24.29 34.81 44.91
CA LYS A 6 -22.95 34.19 44.80
C LYS A 6 -22.87 32.77 45.38
N LYS A 7 -23.76 32.41 46.31
CA LYS A 7 -23.74 31.12 47.00
C LYS A 7 -24.43 30.00 46.20
N TYR A 8 -25.30 30.36 45.26
CA TYR A 8 -26.06 29.38 44.46
C TYR A 8 -25.48 29.14 43.06
N ARG A 9 -24.50 29.95 42.61
CA ARG A 9 -23.81 29.73 41.32
C ARG A 9 -22.94 28.44 41.29
N TRP A 10 -22.39 28.03 42.44
CA TRP A 10 -21.61 26.80 42.55
C TRP A 10 -22.48 25.55 42.67
N LEU A 11 -23.68 25.67 43.21
CA LEU A 11 -24.65 24.56 43.26
C LEU A 11 -25.32 24.32 41.91
N ALA A 12 -25.54 25.36 41.11
CA ALA A 12 -26.08 25.23 39.76
C ALA A 12 -25.04 24.63 38.78
N LEU A 13 -23.76 24.96 38.92
CA LEU A 13 -22.67 24.34 38.14
C LEU A 13 -22.35 22.90 38.57
N GLY A 14 -22.52 22.57 39.86
CA GLY A 14 -22.43 21.21 40.38
C GLY A 14 -23.58 20.31 39.92
N ALA A 15 -24.80 20.86 39.83
CA ALA A 15 -25.98 20.11 39.36
C ALA A 15 -25.96 19.89 37.84
N LEU A 16 -25.41 20.83 37.03
CA LEU A 16 -25.23 20.62 35.59
C LEU A 16 -24.14 19.58 35.27
N SER A 17 -23.07 19.48 36.09
CA SER A 17 -22.06 18.45 35.92
C SER A 17 -22.55 17.06 36.37
N PHE A 18 -23.57 16.96 37.19
CA PHE A 18 -24.16 15.68 37.59
C PHE A 18 -25.24 15.19 36.62
N ILE A 19 -25.88 16.09 35.89
CA ILE A 19 -26.90 15.73 34.86
C ILE A 19 -26.25 15.26 33.55
N LEU A 20 -25.01 15.66 33.27
CA LEU A 20 -24.27 15.22 32.09
C LEU A 20 -23.58 13.85 32.27
N ASN A 21 -23.63 13.24 33.47
CA ASN A 21 -22.94 11.96 33.76
C ASN A 21 -23.87 10.79 34.16
N SER A 22 -25.18 10.83 33.88
CA SER A 22 -26.10 9.83 34.43
C SER A 22 -27.22 9.34 33.51
N PHE A 23 -26.99 9.31 32.21
CA PHE A 23 -27.70 8.35 31.39
C PHE A 23 -26.66 7.30 30.94
N PRO A 24 -26.75 6.04 31.38
CA PRO A 24 -26.02 5.00 30.72
C PRO A 24 -26.52 4.98 29.27
N VAL A 25 -25.66 5.38 28.33
CA VAL A 25 -25.91 5.13 26.93
C VAL A 25 -26.09 3.61 26.86
N ALA A 26 -27.28 3.14 26.57
CA ALA A 26 -27.58 1.71 26.47
C ALA A 26 -26.64 1.12 25.41
N ALA A 27 -25.94 0.07 25.78
CA ALA A 27 -25.17 -0.72 24.82
C ALA A 27 -26.12 -1.30 23.77
N ALA A 28 -25.63 -1.53 22.56
CA ALA A 28 -26.44 -2.12 21.52
C ALA A 28 -26.96 -3.50 21.96
N GLU A 29 -28.26 -3.68 22.00
CA GLU A 29 -28.90 -4.98 22.25
C GLU A 29 -29.25 -5.69 20.93
N ARG A 30 -29.49 -4.92 19.88
CA ARG A 30 -29.89 -5.40 18.56
C ARG A 30 -29.16 -4.69 17.44
N ILE A 31 -29.00 -5.40 16.35
CA ILE A 31 -28.56 -4.86 15.05
C ILE A 31 -29.77 -4.88 14.14
N TYR A 32 -30.19 -3.73 13.68
CA TYR A 32 -31.25 -3.55 12.71
C TYR A 32 -30.66 -3.58 11.30
N ILE A 33 -31.36 -4.26 10.42
CA ILE A 33 -30.98 -4.46 9.02
C ILE A 33 -32.10 -3.85 8.19
N ASP A 34 -31.76 -2.78 7.49
CA ASP A 34 -32.71 -2.04 6.65
C ASP A 34 -32.64 -2.56 5.23
N TYR A 35 -33.77 -3.08 4.74
CA TYR A 35 -33.93 -3.53 3.36
C TYR A 35 -35.06 -2.75 2.69
N GLY A 36 -34.84 -1.48 2.39
CA GLY A 36 -35.82 -0.59 1.80
C GLY A 36 -37.02 -0.34 2.71
N SER A 37 -38.16 -1.00 2.48
CA SER A 37 -39.36 -0.86 3.31
C SER A 37 -39.50 -1.89 4.42
N MET A 38 -38.56 -2.85 4.52
CA MET A 38 -38.57 -3.91 5.54
C MET A 38 -37.38 -3.72 6.49
N GLU A 39 -37.69 -3.61 7.77
CA GLU A 39 -36.70 -3.64 8.85
C GLU A 39 -36.73 -5.00 9.52
N THR A 40 -35.58 -5.62 9.68
CA THR A 40 -35.39 -6.83 10.46
C THR A 40 -34.30 -6.61 11.50
N SER A 41 -34.15 -7.49 12.47
CA SER A 41 -33.09 -7.31 13.46
C SER A 41 -32.55 -8.64 13.98
N VAL A 42 -31.28 -8.61 14.41
CA VAL A 42 -30.61 -9.74 15.08
C VAL A 42 -30.10 -9.25 16.43
N SER A 43 -30.34 -10.02 17.50
CA SER A 43 -29.84 -9.66 18.83
C SER A 43 -28.32 -9.93 18.93
N VAL A 44 -27.63 -9.12 19.71
CA VAL A 44 -26.21 -9.29 20.00
C VAL A 44 -25.96 -10.64 20.69
N THR A 45 -26.87 -11.05 21.57
CA THR A 45 -26.80 -12.35 22.27
C THR A 45 -26.87 -13.54 21.30
N THR A 46 -27.62 -13.43 20.22
CA THR A 46 -27.66 -14.45 19.15
C THR A 46 -26.31 -14.56 18.43
N LEU A 47 -25.66 -13.43 18.09
CA LEU A 47 -24.32 -13.45 17.51
C LEU A 47 -23.28 -14.05 18.45
N GLU A 48 -23.38 -13.78 19.76
CA GLU A 48 -22.53 -14.37 20.79
C GLU A 48 -22.68 -15.88 20.88
N SER A 49 -23.93 -16.37 20.91
CA SER A 49 -24.24 -17.81 20.93
C SER A 49 -23.70 -18.51 19.69
N TYR A 50 -23.84 -17.86 18.51
CA TYR A 50 -23.29 -18.38 17.28
C TYR A 50 -21.75 -18.39 17.28
N ALA A 51 -21.13 -17.30 17.69
CA ALA A 51 -19.67 -17.20 17.74
C ALA A 51 -19.07 -18.24 18.70
N LYS A 52 -19.62 -18.36 19.91
CA LYS A 52 -19.09 -19.20 20.98
C LYS A 52 -19.42 -20.67 20.78
N ASP A 53 -20.70 -20.99 20.58
CA ASP A 53 -21.25 -22.32 20.67
C ASP A 53 -21.67 -22.90 19.30
N ASN A 54 -21.46 -22.17 18.22
CA ASN A 54 -21.95 -22.50 16.86
C ASN A 54 -23.48 -22.77 16.82
N LYS A 55 -24.22 -22.06 17.66
CA LYS A 55 -25.66 -22.23 17.77
C LYS A 55 -26.37 -21.25 16.85
N THR A 56 -27.14 -21.75 15.91
CA THR A 56 -27.96 -20.96 15.01
C THR A 56 -29.34 -20.72 15.58
N GLU A 57 -29.60 -19.51 16.06
CA GLU A 57 -30.93 -19.10 16.52
C GLU A 57 -31.83 -18.73 15.30
N PRO A 58 -33.18 -18.81 15.47
CA PRO A 58 -34.10 -18.55 14.36
C PRO A 58 -33.96 -17.20 13.70
N GLU A 59 -33.57 -16.15 14.43
CA GLU A 59 -33.40 -14.81 13.89
C GLU A 59 -32.12 -14.65 13.04
N LEU A 60 -31.08 -15.48 13.24
CA LEU A 60 -29.84 -15.48 12.46
C LEU A 60 -29.90 -16.45 11.26
N SER A 61 -30.71 -17.49 11.36
CA SER A 61 -30.81 -18.55 10.35
C SER A 61 -31.07 -18.06 8.92
N PRO A 62 -31.96 -17.09 8.67
CA PRO A 62 -32.22 -16.59 7.31
C PRO A 62 -30.95 -16.00 6.65
N TYR A 63 -30.10 -15.34 7.42
CA TYR A 63 -28.87 -14.72 6.91
C TYR A 63 -27.76 -15.76 6.68
N LEU A 64 -27.60 -16.70 7.62
CA LEU A 64 -26.61 -17.77 7.45
C LEU A 64 -26.93 -18.68 6.27
N ASN A 65 -28.21 -18.90 5.96
CA ASN A 65 -28.62 -19.70 4.80
C ASN A 65 -28.26 -19.07 3.44
N LEU A 66 -27.92 -17.78 3.41
CA LEU A 66 -27.39 -17.10 2.22
C LEU A 66 -25.89 -17.37 2.00
N LEU A 67 -25.21 -17.90 3.01
CA LEU A 67 -23.78 -18.17 3.01
C LEU A 67 -23.48 -19.66 2.80
N THR A 68 -22.40 -19.96 2.11
CA THR A 68 -21.86 -21.32 2.08
C THR A 68 -21.37 -21.75 3.48
N VAL A 69 -21.22 -23.05 3.71
CA VAL A 69 -20.70 -23.56 5.00
C VAL A 69 -19.34 -22.97 5.35
N GLU A 70 -18.48 -22.78 4.36
CA GLU A 70 -17.17 -22.16 4.52
C GLU A 70 -17.30 -20.68 4.92
N GLN A 71 -18.17 -19.91 4.23
CA GLN A 71 -18.46 -18.52 4.58
C GLN A 71 -19.07 -18.36 5.97
N GLN A 72 -19.92 -19.29 6.40
CA GLN A 72 -20.46 -19.32 7.77
C GLN A 72 -19.36 -19.49 8.82
N GLU A 73 -18.39 -20.39 8.57
CA GLU A 73 -17.25 -20.55 9.48
C GLU A 73 -16.34 -19.32 9.47
N GLN A 74 -16.07 -18.73 8.31
CA GLN A 74 -15.32 -17.47 8.20
C GLN A 74 -15.99 -16.34 8.98
N PHE A 75 -17.32 -16.20 8.86
CA PHE A 75 -18.08 -15.22 9.65
C PHE A 75 -17.96 -15.48 11.14
N ARG A 76 -18.04 -16.75 11.57
CA ARG A 76 -17.88 -17.14 12.97
C ARG A 76 -16.48 -16.80 13.50
N GLN A 77 -15.42 -17.01 12.71
CA GLN A 77 -14.05 -16.63 13.06
C GLN A 77 -13.89 -15.11 13.14
N LEU A 78 -14.48 -14.36 12.21
CA LEU A 78 -14.48 -12.91 12.24
C LEU A 78 -15.09 -12.34 13.54
N LEU A 79 -16.21 -12.91 14.00
CA LEU A 79 -16.84 -12.53 15.28
C LEU A 79 -15.93 -12.73 16.49
N LYS A 80 -15.02 -13.73 16.45
CA LYS A 80 -14.08 -14.05 17.53
C LYS A 80 -12.74 -13.35 17.40
N MET A 81 -12.45 -12.79 16.23
CA MET A 81 -11.17 -12.17 15.93
C MET A 81 -10.85 -11.09 16.95
N GLN A 82 -9.67 -11.18 17.57
CA GLN A 82 -9.17 -10.19 18.52
C GLN A 82 -7.97 -9.44 17.96
N LEU A 83 -8.12 -8.13 17.82
CA LEU A 83 -7.02 -7.24 17.46
C LEU A 83 -6.25 -6.81 18.73
N THR A 84 -4.93 -6.68 18.61
CA THR A 84 -4.03 -6.37 19.74
C THR A 84 -3.63 -4.90 19.81
N PHE A 85 -4.51 -3.99 19.40
CA PHE A 85 -4.30 -2.57 19.62
C PHE A 85 -4.80 -2.17 21.00
N ASP A 86 -3.99 -1.40 21.72
CA ASP A 86 -4.43 -0.78 22.97
C ASP A 86 -5.22 0.52 22.70
N SER A 87 -5.84 1.06 23.75
CA SER A 87 -6.67 2.27 23.65
C SER A 87 -5.90 3.49 23.15
N GLN A 88 -4.60 3.59 23.43
CA GLN A 88 -3.76 4.69 22.97
C GLN A 88 -3.52 4.60 21.47
N GLN A 89 -3.15 3.42 20.98
CA GLN A 89 -2.95 3.16 19.56
C GLN A 89 -4.22 3.40 18.74
N VAL A 90 -5.36 2.92 19.24
CA VAL A 90 -6.67 3.16 18.62
C VAL A 90 -6.99 4.66 18.56
N GLN A 91 -6.73 5.39 19.66
CA GLN A 91 -6.96 6.83 19.70
C GLN A 91 -6.07 7.58 18.69
N GLN A 92 -4.82 7.13 18.49
CA GLN A 92 -3.95 7.72 17.48
C GLN A 92 -4.49 7.50 16.06
N VAL A 93 -4.95 6.28 15.75
CA VAL A 93 -5.58 5.98 14.44
C VAL A 93 -6.77 6.91 14.19
N PHE A 94 -7.62 7.16 15.18
CA PHE A 94 -8.78 8.06 15.01
C PHE A 94 -8.42 9.53 14.83
N LYS A 95 -7.30 9.97 15.41
CA LYS A 95 -6.82 11.35 15.25
C LYS A 95 -6.13 11.57 13.91
N ALA A 96 -5.57 10.50 13.33
CA ALA A 96 -4.91 10.57 12.04
C ALA A 96 -5.93 10.82 10.93
N LYS A 97 -5.57 11.67 9.97
CA LYS A 97 -6.46 12.02 8.85
C LYS A 97 -6.90 10.81 8.03
N MET A 98 -6.01 9.83 7.84
CA MET A 98 -6.36 8.57 7.18
C MET A 98 -7.39 7.76 7.96
N GLY A 99 -7.28 7.73 9.29
CA GLY A 99 -8.24 7.06 10.15
C GLY A 99 -9.60 7.77 10.15
N GLU A 100 -9.62 9.09 10.24
CA GLU A 100 -10.84 9.91 10.13
C GLU A 100 -11.61 9.55 8.85
N LEU A 101 -10.95 9.63 7.69
CA LEU A 101 -11.56 9.31 6.40
C LEU A 101 -12.07 7.86 6.31
N LEU A 102 -11.31 6.91 6.86
CA LEU A 102 -11.73 5.50 6.90
C LEU A 102 -13.02 5.33 7.71
N PHE A 103 -13.07 5.90 8.91
CA PHE A 103 -14.23 5.78 9.79
C PHE A 103 -15.44 6.57 9.29
N GLU A 104 -15.26 7.71 8.62
CA GLU A 104 -16.32 8.41 7.91
C GLU A 104 -16.98 7.51 6.86
N THR A 105 -16.17 6.84 6.05
CA THR A 105 -16.64 5.92 5.00
C THR A 105 -17.38 4.71 5.58
N ILE A 106 -16.86 4.09 6.64
CA ILE A 106 -17.53 2.95 7.31
C ILE A 106 -18.81 3.43 8.00
N GLY A 107 -18.79 4.62 8.59
CA GLY A 107 -19.93 5.22 9.28
C GLY A 107 -21.13 5.48 8.38
N GLU A 108 -20.95 5.61 7.07
CA GLU A 108 -22.05 5.68 6.10
C GLU A 108 -22.86 4.39 5.98
N MET A 109 -22.25 3.25 6.30
CA MET A 109 -22.88 1.92 6.24
C MET A 109 -23.40 1.45 7.60
N ILE A 110 -22.84 2.01 8.70
CA ILE A 110 -23.16 1.62 10.08
C ILE A 110 -23.61 2.86 10.81
N GLN A 111 -24.88 2.97 11.12
CA GLN A 111 -25.51 4.13 11.73
C GLN A 111 -26.04 3.80 13.13
N VAL A 112 -26.25 4.82 13.96
CA VAL A 112 -27.07 4.69 15.17
C VAL A 112 -28.53 4.82 14.76
N LYS A 113 -29.39 3.90 15.20
CA LYS A 113 -30.82 4.02 14.96
C LYS A 113 -31.29 5.38 15.51
N GLU A 114 -31.91 6.20 14.66
CA GLU A 114 -32.38 7.57 14.94
C GLU A 114 -31.30 8.69 14.85
N ASP A 115 -30.01 8.36 14.55
CA ASP A 115 -28.95 9.35 14.34
C ASP A 115 -28.16 8.99 13.08
N GLU A 116 -27.88 9.99 12.21
CA GLU A 116 -27.15 9.77 10.95
C GLU A 116 -25.63 9.65 11.15
N ASN A 117 -25.09 9.91 12.34
CA ASN A 117 -23.64 9.97 12.58
C ASN A 117 -23.04 8.66 13.11
N GLY A 118 -23.04 7.62 12.28
CA GLY A 118 -22.47 6.32 12.62
C GLY A 118 -20.94 6.32 12.85
N ALA A 119 -20.20 7.21 12.21
CA ALA A 119 -18.74 7.28 12.34
C ALA A 119 -18.30 7.56 13.78
N VAL A 120 -18.87 8.57 14.43
CA VAL A 120 -18.55 8.93 15.82
C VAL A 120 -18.97 7.84 16.80
N ALA A 121 -20.13 7.21 16.57
CA ALA A 121 -20.61 6.10 17.37
C ALA A 121 -19.67 4.90 17.28
N LEU A 122 -19.24 4.56 16.07
CA LEU A 122 -18.28 3.48 15.81
C LEU A 122 -16.92 3.75 16.45
N GLN A 123 -16.37 4.97 16.32
CA GLN A 123 -15.14 5.37 16.99
C GLN A 123 -15.22 5.20 18.51
N ASN A 124 -16.32 5.67 19.13
CA ASN A 124 -16.54 5.50 20.56
C ASN A 124 -16.64 4.03 20.98
N ALA A 125 -17.32 3.19 20.19
CA ALA A 125 -17.44 1.77 20.44
C ALA A 125 -16.07 1.07 20.39
N VAL A 126 -15.28 1.38 19.38
CA VAL A 126 -13.92 0.80 19.21
C VAL A 126 -13.00 1.25 20.36
N LEU A 127 -13.02 2.51 20.77
CA LEU A 127 -12.26 3.00 21.93
C LEU A 127 -12.65 2.30 23.24
N LYS A 128 -13.95 2.15 23.49
CA LYS A 128 -14.43 1.44 24.68
C LYS A 128 -14.05 -0.04 24.64
N ALA A 129 -14.16 -0.67 23.48
CA ALA A 129 -13.76 -2.07 23.30
C ALA A 129 -12.25 -2.28 23.52
N ALA A 130 -11.40 -1.35 23.04
CA ALA A 130 -9.96 -1.40 23.27
C ALA A 130 -9.57 -1.26 24.76
N ALA A 131 -10.38 -0.52 25.53
CA ALA A 131 -10.18 -0.33 26.96
C ALA A 131 -10.78 -1.48 27.82
N ASN A 132 -11.60 -2.35 27.23
CA ASN A 132 -12.27 -3.45 27.91
C ASN A 132 -11.33 -4.69 28.00
N PRO A 133 -11.37 -5.48 29.08
CA PRO A 133 -10.59 -6.72 29.20
C PRO A 133 -10.81 -7.74 28.06
N GLU A 134 -11.98 -7.74 27.41
CA GLU A 134 -12.25 -8.57 26.24
C GLU A 134 -11.49 -8.10 24.98
N GLY A 135 -10.96 -6.88 24.99
CA GLY A 135 -10.19 -6.32 23.90
C GLY A 135 -11.00 -5.99 22.63
N LEU A 136 -10.28 -5.70 21.55
CA LEU A 136 -10.87 -5.37 20.25
C LEU A 136 -11.34 -6.63 19.52
N THR A 137 -12.53 -7.12 19.85
CA THR A 137 -13.24 -8.10 19.04
C THR A 137 -14.45 -7.46 18.38
N LEU A 138 -14.90 -7.98 17.24
CA LEU A 138 -16.10 -7.46 16.58
C LEU A 138 -17.32 -7.49 17.52
N LEU A 139 -17.49 -8.59 18.28
CA LEU A 139 -18.57 -8.69 19.26
C LEU A 139 -18.47 -7.64 20.38
N ASN A 140 -17.26 -7.39 20.90
CA ASN A 140 -17.10 -6.38 21.94
C ASN A 140 -17.32 -4.96 21.38
N ILE A 141 -16.89 -4.67 20.15
CA ILE A 141 -17.20 -3.40 19.47
C ILE A 141 -18.71 -3.21 19.36
N ILE A 142 -19.44 -4.24 18.90
CA ILE A 142 -20.90 -4.22 18.79
C ILE A 142 -21.54 -3.93 20.17
N ARG A 143 -21.11 -4.62 21.23
CA ARG A 143 -21.61 -4.39 22.61
C ARG A 143 -21.33 -2.99 23.14
N GLN A 144 -20.19 -2.39 22.77
CA GLN A 144 -19.81 -1.05 23.21
C GLN A 144 -20.43 0.06 22.35
N PHE A 145 -21.17 -0.31 21.29
CA PHE A 145 -21.79 0.68 20.41
C PHE A 145 -22.88 1.48 21.18
N PRO A 146 -22.88 2.82 21.09
CA PRO A 146 -23.82 3.64 21.83
C PRO A 146 -25.21 3.64 21.16
N GLY A 147 -26.15 2.90 21.69
CA GLY A 147 -27.49 2.75 21.12
C GLY A 147 -27.59 1.59 20.12
N GLU A 148 -28.73 1.47 19.47
CA GLU A 148 -29.00 0.40 18.51
C GLU A 148 -28.26 0.65 17.18
N ILE A 149 -27.71 -0.43 16.64
CA ILE A 149 -26.97 -0.39 15.35
C ILE A 149 -27.97 -0.52 14.21
N GLN A 150 -27.89 0.36 13.25
CA GLN A 150 -28.62 0.24 11.98
C GLN A 150 -27.64 0.06 10.84
N LEU A 151 -27.82 -1.04 10.07
CA LEU A 151 -26.99 -1.36 8.91
C LEU A 151 -27.74 -0.95 7.62
N ASP A 152 -27.12 -0.08 6.83
CA ASP A 152 -27.54 0.19 5.46
C ASP A 152 -27.12 -0.98 4.57
N ILE A 153 -28.02 -1.95 4.44
CA ILE A 153 -27.74 -3.18 3.70
C ILE A 153 -27.54 -2.94 2.21
N LEU A 154 -28.12 -1.87 1.65
CA LEU A 154 -27.96 -1.55 0.24
C LEU A 154 -26.52 -1.08 -0.04
N LYS A 155 -25.97 -0.20 0.79
CA LYS A 155 -24.57 0.22 0.68
C LYS A 155 -23.60 -0.92 0.96
N ILE A 156 -23.90 -1.77 1.96
CA ILE A 156 -23.09 -2.96 2.25
C ILE A 156 -23.12 -3.92 1.07
N GLN A 157 -24.29 -4.16 0.47
CA GLN A 157 -24.41 -5.02 -0.71
C GLN A 157 -23.66 -4.44 -1.91
N GLU A 158 -23.79 -3.15 -2.17
CA GLU A 158 -23.02 -2.47 -3.22
C GLU A 158 -21.52 -2.64 -3.04
N LEU A 159 -21.01 -2.49 -1.80
CA LEU A 159 -19.60 -2.73 -1.48
C LEU A 159 -19.19 -4.18 -1.76
N PHE A 160 -20.01 -5.16 -1.36
CA PHE A 160 -19.75 -6.57 -1.64
C PHE A 160 -19.78 -6.90 -3.13
N ASP A 161 -20.73 -6.34 -3.88
CA ASP A 161 -20.85 -6.54 -5.32
C ASP A 161 -19.62 -5.95 -6.03
N ASN A 162 -19.18 -4.77 -5.61
CA ASN A 162 -17.97 -4.13 -6.12
C ASN A 162 -16.71 -4.96 -5.80
N PHE A 163 -16.56 -5.49 -4.57
CA PHE A 163 -15.46 -6.42 -4.23
C PHE A 163 -15.49 -7.69 -5.07
N SER A 164 -16.68 -8.26 -5.27
CA SER A 164 -16.85 -9.47 -6.08
C SER A 164 -16.49 -9.22 -7.53
N SER A 165 -16.93 -8.08 -8.08
CA SER A 165 -16.61 -7.65 -9.45
C SER A 165 -15.09 -7.47 -9.60
N LEU A 166 -14.46 -6.68 -8.71
CA LEU A 166 -13.01 -6.45 -8.71
C LEU A 166 -12.21 -7.76 -8.63
N ARG A 167 -12.68 -8.71 -7.80
CA ARG A 167 -12.07 -10.04 -7.72
C ARG A 167 -12.17 -10.79 -9.05
N GLN A 168 -13.35 -10.80 -9.68
CA GLN A 168 -13.55 -11.47 -10.97
C GLN A 168 -12.72 -10.83 -12.08
N GLU A 169 -12.65 -9.51 -12.10
CA GLU A 169 -11.81 -8.74 -13.01
C GLU A 169 -10.33 -9.09 -12.82
N THR A 170 -9.87 -9.17 -11.57
CA THR A 170 -8.48 -9.55 -11.24
C THR A 170 -8.17 -10.97 -11.69
N LEU A 171 -9.08 -11.93 -11.45
CA LEU A 171 -8.90 -13.32 -11.91
C LEU A 171 -8.89 -13.41 -13.45
N SER A 172 -9.75 -12.67 -14.13
CA SER A 172 -9.77 -12.55 -15.58
C SER A 172 -8.47 -11.95 -16.13
N LEU A 173 -7.95 -10.91 -15.46
CA LEU A 173 -6.67 -10.29 -15.80
C LEU A 173 -5.53 -11.30 -15.68
N VAL A 174 -5.40 -11.98 -14.54
CA VAL A 174 -4.35 -12.98 -14.31
C VAL A 174 -4.34 -14.01 -15.45
N LYS A 175 -5.50 -14.61 -15.73
CA LYS A 175 -5.64 -15.59 -16.81
C LYS A 175 -5.28 -15.02 -18.18
N THR A 176 -5.74 -13.79 -18.47
CA THR A 176 -5.45 -13.12 -19.75
C THR A 176 -3.96 -12.85 -19.90
N LEU A 177 -3.30 -12.39 -18.85
CA LEU A 177 -1.87 -12.11 -18.87
C LEU A 177 -1.03 -13.41 -18.98
N GLU A 178 -1.42 -14.49 -18.33
CA GLU A 178 -0.78 -15.80 -18.50
C GLU A 178 -0.81 -16.24 -19.97
N ILE A 179 -1.98 -16.15 -20.62
CA ILE A 179 -2.14 -16.49 -22.06
C ILE A 179 -1.30 -15.56 -22.94
N LYS A 180 -1.30 -14.26 -22.66
CA LYS A 180 -0.53 -13.28 -23.46
C LYS A 180 0.98 -13.47 -23.30
N THR A 181 1.45 -13.72 -22.07
CA THR A 181 2.85 -14.05 -21.79
C THR A 181 3.29 -15.27 -22.58
N GLN A 182 2.47 -16.33 -22.59
CA GLN A 182 2.77 -17.54 -23.36
C GLN A 182 2.79 -17.27 -24.87
N ALA A 183 1.83 -16.52 -25.39
CA ALA A 183 1.74 -16.19 -26.80
C ALA A 183 2.92 -15.32 -27.27
N GLU A 184 3.36 -14.36 -26.44
CA GLU A 184 4.53 -13.52 -26.72
C GLU A 184 5.80 -14.36 -26.70
N ALA A 185 5.98 -15.22 -25.68
CA ALA A 185 7.15 -16.08 -25.57
C ALA A 185 7.34 -17.02 -26.79
N GLN A 186 6.24 -17.47 -27.41
CA GLN A 186 6.28 -18.28 -28.62
C GLN A 186 6.71 -17.50 -29.88
N GLN A 187 6.57 -16.18 -29.87
CA GLN A 187 6.94 -15.29 -30.99
C GLN A 187 8.35 -14.68 -30.84
N GLU A 188 8.90 -14.78 -29.63
CA GLU A 188 10.26 -14.28 -29.36
C GLU A 188 11.34 -15.16 -30.03
N PRO A 189 12.52 -14.56 -30.35
CA PRO A 189 13.65 -15.35 -30.80
C PRO A 189 14.00 -16.45 -29.80
N GLU A 190 14.18 -17.65 -30.29
CA GLU A 190 14.61 -18.79 -29.48
C GLU A 190 15.89 -18.44 -28.71
N THR A 191 15.88 -18.65 -27.41
CA THR A 191 17.00 -18.33 -26.52
C THR A 191 17.23 -19.53 -25.59
N ASP A 192 18.42 -20.13 -25.68
CA ASP A 192 18.83 -21.14 -24.71
C ASP A 192 19.38 -20.46 -23.45
N PHE A 193 18.50 -20.24 -22.47
CA PHE A 193 18.87 -19.62 -21.20
C PHE A 193 19.86 -20.46 -20.37
N SER A 194 20.03 -21.75 -20.67
CA SER A 194 21.01 -22.56 -19.98
C SER A 194 22.46 -22.19 -20.33
N GLN A 195 22.65 -21.51 -21.46
CA GLN A 195 23.94 -20.98 -21.90
C GLN A 195 24.21 -19.55 -21.38
N LEU A 196 23.21 -18.92 -20.76
CA LEU A 196 23.34 -17.61 -20.19
C LEU A 196 23.57 -17.71 -18.68
N ALA A 197 24.13 -16.66 -18.07
CA ALA A 197 24.29 -16.58 -16.62
C ALA A 197 22.92 -16.62 -15.91
N ASP A 198 22.80 -17.41 -14.84
CA ASP A 198 21.60 -17.34 -13.99
C ASP A 198 21.63 -16.08 -13.13
N ILE A 199 20.95 -15.05 -13.60
CA ILE A 199 20.90 -13.73 -12.96
C ILE A 199 20.05 -13.69 -11.67
N ARG A 200 19.48 -14.80 -11.22
CA ARG A 200 18.86 -14.95 -9.91
C ARG A 200 19.89 -15.19 -8.81
N THR A 201 21.07 -15.64 -9.17
CA THR A 201 22.14 -15.97 -8.22
C THR A 201 22.96 -14.75 -7.82
N THR A 202 23.61 -14.84 -6.68
CA THR A 202 24.54 -13.80 -6.20
C THR A 202 25.71 -13.65 -7.17
N GLY A 203 26.06 -12.41 -7.51
CA GLY A 203 27.20 -12.08 -8.35
C GLY A 203 28.55 -12.22 -7.62
N GLN A 204 29.63 -11.82 -8.29
CA GLN A 204 31.00 -12.08 -7.85
C GLN A 204 31.53 -11.10 -6.79
N TYR A 205 30.89 -9.94 -6.60
CA TYR A 205 31.45 -8.89 -5.73
C TYR A 205 30.99 -9.04 -4.30
N LYS A 206 31.92 -8.85 -3.35
CA LYS A 206 31.59 -8.74 -1.92
C LYS A 206 31.04 -7.37 -1.60
N VAL A 207 30.06 -7.32 -0.70
CA VAL A 207 29.35 -6.11 -0.31
C VAL A 207 30.05 -5.42 0.84
N SER A 208 30.35 -4.14 0.68
CA SER A 208 30.70 -3.20 1.76
C SER A 208 29.51 -2.28 2.04
N ARG A 209 29.42 -1.81 3.27
CA ARG A 209 28.38 -0.85 3.72
C ARG A 209 29.04 0.34 4.41
N GLU A 210 28.54 1.52 4.12
CA GLU A 210 28.79 2.76 4.86
C GLU A 210 27.45 3.39 5.22
N THR A 211 27.36 4.02 6.38
CA THR A 211 26.16 4.79 6.77
C THR A 211 26.63 6.19 7.16
N PHE A 212 25.93 7.20 6.66
CA PHE A 212 26.17 8.58 7.04
C PHE A 212 24.86 9.34 7.21
N THR A 213 24.91 10.44 7.94
CA THR A 213 23.79 11.36 8.13
C THR A 213 23.96 12.54 7.18
N LEU A 214 22.95 12.80 6.37
CA LEU A 214 22.89 13.95 5.49
C LEU A 214 22.12 15.08 6.16
N GLN A 215 22.69 16.28 6.10
CA GLN A 215 22.12 17.51 6.63
C GLN A 215 21.65 18.38 5.47
N ASP A 216 20.35 18.61 5.34
CA ASP A 216 19.79 19.58 4.40
C ASP A 216 19.39 20.85 5.16
N ALA A 217 20.30 21.81 5.22
CA ALA A 217 20.09 23.05 5.93
C ALA A 217 18.96 23.92 5.33
N GLN A 218 18.68 23.79 4.02
CA GLN A 218 17.62 24.57 3.35
C GLN A 218 16.24 24.13 3.81
N ARG A 219 16.03 22.81 3.99
CA ARG A 219 14.79 22.22 4.47
C ARG A 219 14.76 21.98 5.96
N ASN A 220 15.84 22.32 6.70
CA ASN A 220 16.05 21.98 8.10
C ASN A 220 15.78 20.47 8.36
N ARG A 221 16.38 19.62 7.53
CA ARG A 221 16.09 18.18 7.50
C ARG A 221 17.37 17.37 7.64
N GLU A 222 17.33 16.38 8.51
CA GLU A 222 18.41 15.43 8.73
C GLU A 222 17.91 14.01 8.50
N PHE A 223 18.68 13.20 7.78
CA PHE A 223 18.31 11.81 7.53
C PHE A 223 19.51 10.92 7.24
N ASN A 224 19.37 9.64 7.55
CA ASN A 224 20.41 8.65 7.32
C ASN A 224 20.33 8.09 5.90
N VAL A 225 21.52 7.83 5.34
CA VAL A 225 21.72 7.17 4.06
C VAL A 225 22.66 5.99 4.26
N ASN A 226 22.26 4.82 3.77
CA ASN A 226 23.16 3.68 3.69
C ASN A 226 23.66 3.55 2.26
N LEU A 227 24.96 3.48 2.10
CA LEU A 227 25.65 3.17 0.86
C LEU A 227 26.13 1.72 0.90
N TYR A 228 25.89 1.00 -0.17
CA TYR A 228 26.34 -0.36 -0.37
C TYR A 228 27.09 -0.45 -1.69
N PHE A 229 28.27 -1.02 -1.69
CA PHE A 229 29.12 -1.05 -2.87
C PHE A 229 30.07 -2.25 -2.86
N PRO A 230 30.63 -2.64 -3.99
CA PRO A 230 31.67 -3.65 -4.04
C PRO A 230 32.87 -3.27 -3.16
N THR A 231 33.37 -4.19 -2.34
CA THR A 231 34.49 -3.94 -1.41
C THR A 231 35.72 -3.36 -2.13
N GLN A 232 35.90 -3.71 -3.40
CA GLN A 232 36.89 -3.13 -4.28
C GLN A 232 36.18 -2.51 -5.48
N LEU A 233 36.17 -1.18 -5.53
CA LEU A 233 35.65 -0.47 -6.68
C LEU A 233 36.62 -0.61 -7.86
N GLN A 234 36.22 -1.38 -8.86
CA GLN A 234 36.98 -1.62 -10.09
C GLN A 234 36.36 -0.82 -11.23
N GLY A 235 37.14 -0.53 -12.26
CA GLY A 235 36.67 0.16 -13.47
C GLY A 235 37.28 1.54 -13.64
N GLU A 236 37.01 2.09 -14.83
CA GLU A 236 37.39 3.43 -15.24
C GLU A 236 36.53 4.52 -14.55
N PRO A 237 36.92 5.79 -14.62
CA PRO A 237 36.07 6.88 -14.18
C PRO A 237 34.66 6.81 -14.79
N GLU A 238 33.63 7.17 -14.01
CA GLU A 238 32.22 7.16 -14.41
C GLU A 238 31.69 5.80 -14.91
N SER A 239 32.33 4.67 -14.53
CA SER A 239 31.93 3.35 -15.02
C SER A 239 30.99 2.58 -14.08
N ILE A 240 30.94 2.93 -12.80
CA ILE A 240 30.14 2.19 -11.81
C ILE A 240 28.70 2.72 -11.84
N PRO A 241 27.73 1.89 -12.24
CA PRO A 241 26.32 2.28 -12.27
C PRO A 241 25.76 2.44 -10.86
N ILE A 242 24.89 3.44 -10.68
CA ILE A 242 24.27 3.77 -9.39
C ILE A 242 22.79 3.43 -9.43
N ILE A 243 22.31 2.82 -8.35
CA ILE A 243 20.89 2.62 -8.08
C ILE A 243 20.56 3.26 -6.73
N VAL A 244 19.49 4.06 -6.70
CA VAL A 244 18.89 4.54 -5.44
C VAL A 244 17.65 3.71 -5.14
N ILE A 245 17.45 3.34 -3.89
CA ILE A 245 16.25 2.60 -3.45
C ILE A 245 15.46 3.47 -2.48
N SER A 246 14.20 3.74 -2.82
CA SER A 246 13.24 4.42 -1.96
C SER A 246 12.21 3.42 -1.43
N PRO A 247 12.19 3.16 -0.11
CA PRO A 247 11.27 2.21 0.51
C PRO A 247 9.84 2.76 0.60
N GLY A 248 8.86 1.90 0.83
CA GLY A 248 7.45 2.26 1.04
C GLY A 248 7.21 3.00 2.36
N LEU A 249 5.95 3.38 2.61
CA LEU A 249 5.50 3.97 3.86
C LEU A 249 5.72 2.99 5.02
N GLY A 250 6.27 3.46 6.13
CA GLY A 250 6.55 2.64 7.31
C GLY A 250 7.62 1.56 7.13
N ALA A 251 8.30 1.52 5.99
CA ALA A 251 9.35 0.56 5.72
C ALA A 251 10.72 1.02 6.25
N THR A 252 11.64 0.07 6.42
CA THR A 252 13.05 0.31 6.69
C THR A 252 13.88 0.11 5.43
N SER A 253 15.12 0.59 5.43
CA SER A 253 16.09 0.29 4.36
C SER A 253 16.39 -1.21 4.23
N GLU A 254 16.25 -1.95 5.34
CA GLU A 254 16.47 -3.40 5.41
C GLU A 254 15.40 -4.21 4.67
N THR A 255 14.22 -3.66 4.46
CA THR A 255 13.15 -4.29 3.68
C THR A 255 13.63 -4.73 2.28
N TRP A 256 14.53 -3.96 1.67
CA TRP A 256 15.09 -4.22 0.35
C TRP A 256 16.50 -4.80 0.37
N LEU A 257 16.97 -5.30 1.52
CA LEU A 257 18.36 -5.76 1.66
C LEU A 257 18.71 -6.92 0.71
N HIS A 258 17.73 -7.78 0.35
CA HIS A 258 17.92 -8.83 -0.65
C HIS A 258 18.32 -8.22 -2.01
N LEU A 259 17.55 -7.22 -2.48
CA LEU A 259 17.82 -6.51 -3.74
C LEU A 259 19.13 -5.73 -3.70
N VAL A 260 19.37 -5.01 -2.60
CA VAL A 260 20.64 -4.27 -2.38
C VAL A 260 21.84 -5.19 -2.54
N LYS A 261 21.85 -6.32 -1.80
CA LYS A 261 22.95 -7.29 -1.86
C LYS A 261 23.10 -7.88 -3.25
N HIS A 262 21.98 -8.17 -3.90
CA HIS A 262 21.96 -8.72 -5.24
C HIS A 262 22.60 -7.75 -6.24
N LEU A 263 22.14 -6.53 -6.32
CA LEU A 263 22.66 -5.51 -7.25
C LEU A 263 24.15 -5.23 -6.99
N VAL A 264 24.56 -5.05 -5.71
CA VAL A 264 25.96 -4.79 -5.37
C VAL A 264 26.83 -5.97 -5.74
N SER A 265 26.38 -7.20 -5.56
CA SER A 265 27.13 -8.40 -5.97
C SER A 265 27.38 -8.47 -7.48
N HIS A 266 26.57 -7.76 -8.26
CA HIS A 266 26.72 -7.60 -9.72
C HIS A 266 27.43 -6.29 -10.12
N GLY A 267 28.03 -5.57 -9.17
CA GLY A 267 28.90 -4.43 -9.47
C GLY A 267 28.25 -3.05 -9.36
N TYR A 268 27.01 -2.96 -8.88
CA TYR A 268 26.34 -1.66 -8.67
C TYR A 268 26.78 -0.98 -7.38
N PHE A 269 26.75 0.33 -7.39
CA PHE A 269 26.73 1.15 -6.20
C PHE A 269 25.26 1.43 -5.83
N VAL A 270 24.84 1.11 -4.62
CA VAL A 270 23.44 1.23 -4.19
C VAL A 270 23.33 2.16 -2.99
N ALA A 271 22.46 3.17 -3.07
CA ALA A 271 22.09 4.02 -1.95
C ALA A 271 20.66 3.72 -1.49
N THR A 272 20.44 3.57 -0.18
CA THR A 272 19.10 3.48 0.40
C THR A 272 18.85 4.65 1.33
N VAL A 273 17.69 5.29 1.21
CA VAL A 273 17.37 6.53 1.89
C VAL A 273 16.36 6.27 3.01
N HIS A 274 16.64 6.81 4.21
CA HIS A 274 15.70 6.80 5.33
C HIS A 274 14.91 8.11 5.35
N HIS A 275 13.68 8.09 4.87
CA HIS A 275 12.82 9.28 4.85
C HIS A 275 12.16 9.51 6.22
N PRO A 276 12.58 10.51 7.02
CA PRO A 276 12.21 10.63 8.45
C PRO A 276 10.71 10.72 8.70
N GLY A 277 9.98 11.45 7.86
CA GLY A 277 8.54 11.70 8.04
C GLY A 277 7.64 10.55 7.55
N SER A 278 8.20 9.41 7.10
CA SER A 278 7.41 8.31 6.54
C SER A 278 8.03 6.93 6.73
N ASN A 279 9.14 6.82 7.47
CA ASN A 279 9.82 5.55 7.74
C ASN A 279 9.21 4.80 8.94
N PHE A 280 9.77 3.64 9.26
CA PHE A 280 9.33 2.82 10.40
C PHE A 280 9.39 3.58 11.74
N SER A 281 10.42 4.39 11.97
CA SER A 281 10.57 5.16 13.22
C SER A 281 9.47 6.21 13.38
N HIS A 282 9.07 6.87 12.29
CA HIS A 282 7.93 7.79 12.29
C HIS A 282 6.62 7.06 12.61
N LEU A 283 6.38 5.92 11.94
CA LEU A 283 5.19 5.11 12.18
C LEU A 283 5.15 4.55 13.61
N GLN A 284 6.29 4.16 14.17
CA GLN A 284 6.40 3.76 15.58
C GLN A 284 6.09 4.95 16.50
N ALA A 285 6.66 6.12 16.23
CA ALA A 285 6.39 7.34 16.99
C ALA A 285 4.91 7.75 16.96
N PHE A 286 4.23 7.55 15.82
CA PHE A 286 2.78 7.73 15.71
C PHE A 286 2.02 6.80 16.65
N PHE A 287 2.28 5.49 16.66
CA PHE A 287 1.60 4.56 17.57
C PHE A 287 1.94 4.79 19.05
N GLU A 288 3.10 5.36 19.34
CA GLU A 288 3.49 5.79 20.69
C GLU A 288 2.93 7.18 21.08
N GLY A 289 2.20 7.86 20.19
CA GLY A 289 1.59 9.16 20.41
C GLY A 289 2.55 10.35 20.36
N ARG A 290 3.75 10.17 19.82
CA ARG A 290 4.75 11.24 19.63
C ARG A 290 4.58 11.97 18.29
N GLU A 291 3.91 11.36 17.34
CA GLU A 291 3.52 11.93 16.06
C GLU A 291 1.99 11.94 15.95
N THR A 292 1.44 12.86 15.15
CA THR A 292 -0.01 13.05 15.01
C THR A 292 -0.61 12.28 13.86
N ASP A 293 0.20 11.96 12.85
CA ASP A 293 -0.22 11.27 11.63
C ASP A 293 0.71 10.10 11.27
N VAL A 294 0.18 9.18 10.49
CA VAL A 294 0.89 7.98 10.00
C VAL A 294 2.14 8.36 9.20
N PHE A 295 2.12 9.52 8.56
CA PHE A 295 3.25 10.12 7.86
C PHE A 295 3.06 11.64 7.76
N ASP A 296 4.17 12.37 7.62
CA ASP A 296 4.13 13.80 7.32
C ASP A 296 3.74 14.02 5.84
N VAL A 297 2.69 14.79 5.58
CA VAL A 297 2.22 15.06 4.22
C VAL A 297 3.29 15.72 3.34
N GLN A 298 4.25 16.44 3.94
CA GLN A 298 5.39 17.02 3.22
C GLN A 298 6.27 15.95 2.57
N GLU A 299 6.12 14.68 2.93
CA GLU A 299 6.86 13.58 2.33
C GLU A 299 6.56 13.38 0.83
N PHE A 300 5.42 13.82 0.34
CA PHE A 300 5.19 13.90 -1.10
C PHE A 300 6.24 14.78 -1.82
N ILE A 301 6.79 15.76 -1.12
CA ILE A 301 7.79 16.69 -1.65
C ILE A 301 9.18 16.30 -1.15
N ASN A 302 9.31 15.97 0.14
CA ASN A 302 10.58 15.73 0.79
C ASN A 302 11.28 14.47 0.26
N ARG A 303 10.54 13.38 0.02
CA ARG A 303 11.14 12.13 -0.44
C ARG A 303 11.90 12.26 -1.77
N PRO A 304 11.34 12.85 -2.84
CA PRO A 304 12.11 13.12 -4.05
C PRO A 304 13.32 14.03 -3.80
N LEU A 305 13.14 15.10 -3.02
CA LEU A 305 14.23 16.04 -2.70
C LEU A 305 15.33 15.41 -1.84
N ASP A 306 15.00 14.46 -0.93
CA ASP A 306 15.99 13.70 -0.18
C ASP A 306 16.92 12.92 -1.14
N ILE A 307 16.34 12.29 -2.17
CA ILE A 307 17.12 11.55 -3.17
C ILE A 307 17.98 12.51 -3.98
N THR A 308 17.45 13.65 -4.40
CA THR A 308 18.25 14.70 -5.08
C THR A 308 19.44 15.13 -4.22
N GLN A 309 19.25 15.32 -2.91
CA GLN A 309 20.34 15.66 -2.00
C GLN A 309 21.35 14.53 -1.83
N VAL A 310 20.91 13.26 -1.80
CA VAL A 310 21.84 12.12 -1.80
C VAL A 310 22.71 12.11 -3.06
N LEU A 311 22.12 12.38 -4.21
CA LEU A 311 22.87 12.42 -5.46
C LEU A 311 23.85 13.61 -5.50
N ASN A 312 23.50 14.78 -4.95
CA ASN A 312 24.41 15.92 -4.80
C ASN A 312 25.60 15.55 -3.90
N GLU A 313 25.34 14.96 -2.73
CA GLU A 313 26.39 14.49 -1.82
C GLU A 313 27.31 13.46 -2.47
N LEU A 314 26.76 12.54 -3.26
CA LEU A 314 27.57 11.57 -4.00
C LEU A 314 28.42 12.23 -5.08
N GLU A 315 27.96 13.32 -5.73
CA GLU A 315 28.78 14.11 -6.66
C GLU A 315 29.95 14.75 -5.96
N ASP A 316 29.74 15.39 -4.81
CA ASP A 316 30.79 16.04 -4.02
C ASP A 316 31.82 15.04 -3.50
N ARG A 317 31.38 13.84 -3.12
CA ARG A 317 32.25 12.77 -2.61
C ARG A 317 32.90 11.93 -3.71
N ASN A 318 32.41 11.97 -4.94
CA ASN A 318 32.82 11.06 -6.00
C ASN A 318 34.33 11.09 -6.26
N LEU A 319 34.89 12.28 -6.43
CA LEU A 319 36.33 12.41 -6.71
C LEU A 319 37.19 12.02 -5.52
N SER A 320 36.84 12.47 -4.31
CA SER A 320 37.66 12.34 -3.11
C SER A 320 37.59 10.94 -2.49
N GLN A 321 36.44 10.29 -2.53
CA GLN A 321 36.21 9.01 -1.85
C GLN A 321 36.07 7.82 -2.80
N PHE A 322 35.49 8.05 -4.00
CA PHE A 322 35.21 7.00 -4.97
C PHE A 322 36.05 7.09 -6.25
N GLN A 323 37.12 7.90 -6.22
CA GLN A 323 38.10 8.03 -7.31
C GLN A 323 37.47 8.47 -8.66
N GLY A 324 36.35 9.20 -8.63
CA GLY A 324 35.61 9.59 -9.82
C GLY A 324 34.90 8.45 -10.56
N LYS A 325 34.77 7.27 -9.94
CA LYS A 325 34.27 6.06 -10.63
C LYS A 325 32.75 5.99 -10.72
N LEU A 326 32.00 6.75 -9.92
CA LEU A 326 30.55 6.68 -9.91
C LEU A 326 29.95 7.37 -11.14
N ASN A 327 29.05 6.70 -11.83
CA ASN A 327 28.31 7.28 -12.96
C ASN A 327 27.04 8.00 -12.48
N LEU A 328 27.20 9.26 -12.10
CA LEU A 328 26.11 10.11 -11.62
C LEU A 328 25.29 10.76 -12.74
N LYS A 329 25.68 10.58 -14.01
CA LYS A 329 24.93 11.08 -15.17
C LYS A 329 23.77 10.15 -15.55
N LYS A 330 23.80 8.89 -15.10
CA LYS A 330 22.83 7.87 -15.48
C LYS A 330 22.50 6.97 -14.30
N VAL A 331 21.57 7.44 -13.47
CA VAL A 331 21.17 6.79 -12.23
C VAL A 331 19.87 6.03 -12.44
N GLY A 332 19.76 4.82 -11.88
CA GLY A 332 18.51 4.09 -11.76
C GLY A 332 17.87 4.31 -10.39
N ILE A 333 16.55 4.23 -10.33
CA ILE A 333 15.85 4.23 -9.05
C ILE A 333 14.90 3.04 -8.97
N ALA A 334 14.90 2.33 -7.83
CA ALA A 334 13.90 1.34 -7.48
C ALA A 334 13.03 1.87 -6.35
N GLY A 335 11.73 1.66 -6.45
CA GLY A 335 10.79 2.08 -5.41
C GLY A 335 9.59 1.15 -5.29
N GLN A 336 9.05 1.05 -4.08
CA GLN A 336 7.84 0.28 -3.81
C GLN A 336 6.81 1.18 -3.13
N SER A 337 5.52 1.06 -3.51
CA SER A 337 4.43 1.79 -2.88
C SER A 337 4.69 3.31 -2.91
N PHE A 338 4.76 3.97 -1.76
CA PHE A 338 5.13 5.38 -1.66
C PHE A 338 6.57 5.69 -2.15
N GLY A 339 7.47 4.69 -2.12
CA GLY A 339 8.80 4.80 -2.76
C GLY A 339 8.72 4.79 -4.28
N ALA A 340 7.76 4.09 -4.86
CA ALA A 340 7.50 4.12 -6.30
C ALA A 340 6.84 5.45 -6.74
N TYR A 341 5.97 6.05 -5.90
CA TYR A 341 5.56 7.46 -6.07
C TYR A 341 6.80 8.36 -6.18
N THR A 342 7.76 8.20 -5.25
CA THR A 342 9.00 8.98 -5.22
C THR A 342 9.78 8.86 -6.54
N ALA A 343 9.89 7.64 -7.06
CA ALA A 343 10.56 7.38 -8.34
C ALA A 343 9.84 8.04 -9.52
N LEU A 344 8.51 7.98 -9.57
CA LEU A 344 7.69 8.64 -10.59
C LEU A 344 7.83 10.17 -10.53
N ALA A 345 7.83 10.76 -9.33
CA ALA A 345 8.03 12.20 -9.14
C ALA A 345 9.42 12.65 -9.67
N LEU A 346 10.47 11.90 -9.33
CA LEU A 346 11.83 12.15 -9.85
C LEU A 346 11.94 11.95 -11.37
N ALA A 347 11.13 11.07 -11.95
CA ALA A 347 11.04 10.89 -13.41
C ALA A 347 10.27 12.01 -14.12
N GLY A 348 9.66 12.93 -13.35
CA GLY A 348 8.98 14.11 -13.88
C GLY A 348 7.46 14.12 -13.74
N ALA A 349 6.86 13.09 -13.13
CA ALA A 349 5.44 13.12 -12.78
C ALA A 349 5.17 14.21 -11.74
N LYS A 350 4.13 15.01 -11.95
CA LYS A 350 3.75 16.16 -11.12
C LYS A 350 2.50 15.86 -10.33
N ILE A 351 2.42 16.32 -9.09
CA ILE A 351 1.19 16.25 -8.30
C ILE A 351 0.06 16.96 -9.04
N ASN A 352 -1.02 16.25 -9.31
CA ASN A 352 -2.17 16.76 -10.04
C ASN A 352 -3.33 17.06 -9.07
N PHE A 353 -3.39 18.28 -8.58
CA PHE A 353 -4.40 18.71 -7.62
C PHE A 353 -5.83 18.67 -8.17
N GLU A 354 -6.02 18.84 -9.48
CA GLU A 354 -7.35 18.76 -10.09
C GLU A 354 -7.86 17.31 -10.13
N GLN A 355 -7.00 16.35 -10.47
CA GLN A 355 -7.31 14.92 -10.38
C GLN A 355 -7.61 14.52 -8.94
N LEU A 356 -6.76 14.92 -7.99
CA LEU A 356 -6.98 14.67 -6.56
C LEU A 356 -8.32 15.20 -6.08
N LYS A 357 -8.68 16.45 -6.43
CA LYS A 357 -9.98 17.02 -6.06
C LYS A 357 -11.15 16.24 -6.63
N GLN A 358 -11.01 15.71 -7.83
CA GLN A 358 -12.03 14.90 -8.47
C GLN A 358 -12.19 13.56 -7.74
N ASP A 359 -11.10 12.84 -7.54
CA ASP A 359 -11.09 11.49 -7.00
C ASP A 359 -11.39 11.44 -5.49
N CYS A 360 -11.05 12.51 -4.75
CA CYS A 360 -11.19 12.58 -3.30
C CYS A 360 -12.47 13.27 -2.82
N ARG A 361 -13.42 13.58 -3.71
CA ARG A 361 -14.73 14.17 -3.36
C ARG A 361 -15.74 13.14 -2.89
N SER A 362 -15.67 11.95 -3.40
CA SER A 362 -16.53 10.84 -3.01
C SER A 362 -15.99 10.17 -1.75
N PRO A 363 -16.82 9.47 -0.99
CA PRO A 363 -16.34 8.57 0.05
C PRO A 363 -15.19 7.74 -0.52
N ILE A 364 -14.11 7.63 0.23
CA ILE A 364 -12.94 6.88 -0.23
C ILE A 364 -13.38 5.46 -0.47
N GLU A 365 -13.27 5.01 -1.72
CA GLU A 365 -13.61 3.65 -2.08
C GLU A 365 -12.73 2.68 -1.28
N LEU A 366 -13.33 1.91 -0.38
CA LEU A 366 -12.64 0.89 0.41
C LEU A 366 -11.94 -0.17 -0.45
N LEU A 367 -12.23 -0.14 -1.75
CA LEU A 367 -11.62 -1.00 -2.77
C LEU A 367 -10.20 -0.59 -3.16
N ASN A 368 -9.79 0.65 -2.92
CA ASN A 368 -8.44 1.17 -3.20
C ASN A 368 -7.92 1.98 -2.01
N LEU A 369 -7.34 1.29 -1.01
CA LEU A 369 -6.88 1.92 0.22
C LEU A 369 -5.70 2.89 0.01
N SER A 370 -4.99 2.83 -1.13
CA SER A 370 -3.94 3.81 -1.45
C SER A 370 -4.49 5.23 -1.58
N ARG A 371 -5.78 5.40 -1.87
CA ARG A 371 -6.43 6.71 -1.95
C ARG A 371 -6.45 7.42 -0.59
N LEU A 372 -6.50 6.67 0.53
CA LEU A 372 -6.36 7.25 1.88
C LEU A 372 -5.04 8.02 2.03
N LEU A 373 -3.95 7.50 1.43
CA LEU A 373 -2.67 8.19 1.39
C LEU A 373 -2.67 9.30 0.34
N GLN A 374 -3.07 9.01 -0.90
CA GLN A 374 -2.99 9.95 -2.02
C GLN A 374 -3.78 11.24 -1.77
N CYS A 375 -4.98 11.12 -1.20
CA CYS A 375 -5.86 12.26 -0.90
C CYS A 375 -5.27 13.22 0.15
N GLN A 376 -4.32 12.77 0.99
CA GLN A 376 -3.63 13.67 1.92
C GLN A 376 -2.85 14.77 1.17
N ALA A 377 -2.40 14.51 -0.07
CA ALA A 377 -1.70 15.51 -0.86
C ALA A 377 -2.53 16.78 -1.13
N LEU A 378 -3.88 16.73 -0.99
CA LEU A 378 -4.75 17.92 -1.07
C LEU A 378 -4.49 18.94 0.04
N THR A 379 -3.88 18.54 1.14
CA THR A 379 -3.53 19.45 2.26
C THR A 379 -2.24 20.24 1.99
N LEU A 380 -1.47 19.87 0.95
CA LEU A 380 -0.32 20.64 0.51
C LEU A 380 -0.73 21.98 -0.14
N PRO A 381 0.12 23.02 -0.07
CA PRO A 381 -0.06 24.20 -0.88
C PRO A 381 -0.20 23.84 -2.37
N GLN A 382 -1.30 24.29 -3.00
CA GLN A 382 -1.60 23.93 -4.38
C GLN A 382 -0.75 24.76 -5.35
N GLN A 383 0.42 24.25 -5.67
CA GLN A 383 1.39 24.86 -6.59
C GLN A 383 2.07 23.77 -7.44
N ASN A 384 2.79 24.20 -8.46
CA ASN A 384 3.59 23.28 -9.26
C ASN A 384 4.91 22.96 -8.52
N TYR A 385 5.08 21.70 -8.11
CA TYR A 385 6.31 21.18 -7.52
C TYR A 385 7.16 20.56 -8.62
N ASN A 386 8.34 21.15 -8.88
CA ASN A 386 9.33 20.54 -9.77
C ASN A 386 10.23 19.58 -8.96
N LEU A 387 9.90 18.30 -9.02
CA LEU A 387 10.59 17.24 -8.27
C LEU A 387 11.48 16.37 -9.18
N LYS A 388 11.52 16.70 -10.49
CA LYS A 388 12.31 15.97 -11.48
C LYS A 388 13.80 16.11 -11.21
N ASP A 389 14.53 15.00 -11.32
CA ASP A 389 16.00 14.98 -11.33
C ASP A 389 16.48 14.35 -12.64
N ASP A 390 17.15 15.13 -13.48
CA ASP A 390 17.58 14.69 -14.82
C ASP A 390 18.65 13.60 -14.79
N ARG A 391 19.28 13.33 -13.65
CA ARG A 391 20.21 12.20 -13.46
C ARG A 391 19.47 10.85 -13.44
N ILE A 392 18.19 10.84 -13.08
CA ILE A 392 17.36 9.62 -13.11
C ILE A 392 17.03 9.28 -14.55
N GLN A 393 17.46 8.08 -14.98
CA GLN A 393 17.35 7.65 -16.38
C GLN A 393 16.59 6.33 -16.57
N ALA A 394 16.27 5.63 -15.49
CA ALA A 394 15.46 4.40 -15.51
C ALA A 394 14.80 4.18 -14.15
N ILE A 395 13.55 3.74 -14.14
CA ILE A 395 12.78 3.53 -12.91
C ILE A 395 12.20 2.11 -12.85
N PHE A 396 12.40 1.45 -11.70
CA PHE A 396 11.88 0.12 -11.41
C PHE A 396 10.89 0.22 -10.26
N LEU A 397 9.62 -0.04 -10.55
CA LEU A 397 8.51 0.19 -9.64
C LEU A 397 7.87 -1.12 -9.20
N VAL A 398 7.52 -1.22 -7.93
CA VAL A 398 6.74 -2.32 -7.38
C VAL A 398 5.54 -1.75 -6.62
N ASP A 399 4.34 -2.15 -7.02
CA ASP A 399 3.06 -1.77 -6.42
C ASP A 399 2.95 -0.24 -6.17
N PRO A 400 3.20 0.63 -7.17
CA PRO A 400 3.24 2.07 -6.97
C PRO A 400 1.92 2.68 -6.52
N VAL A 401 2.03 3.76 -5.75
CA VAL A 401 0.96 4.71 -5.44
C VAL A 401 1.02 5.85 -6.45
N SER A 402 0.00 6.03 -7.29
CA SER A 402 0.14 6.89 -8.48
C SER A 402 -1.15 7.43 -9.09
N SER A 403 -2.26 6.67 -9.05
CA SER A 403 -3.43 6.93 -9.89
C SER A 403 -4.05 8.31 -9.67
N SER A 404 -4.40 8.62 -8.42
CA SER A 404 -5.07 9.89 -8.07
C SER A 404 -4.09 11.04 -7.92
N VAL A 405 -2.88 10.77 -7.37
CA VAL A 405 -1.90 11.83 -7.10
C VAL A 405 -1.27 12.40 -8.36
N PHE A 406 -1.10 11.59 -9.40
CA PHE A 406 -0.55 12.04 -10.67
C PHE A 406 -1.61 12.18 -11.77
N GLY A 407 -2.52 11.21 -11.86
CA GLY A 407 -3.50 11.13 -12.93
C GLY A 407 -2.90 10.93 -14.31
N GLN A 408 -3.75 10.78 -15.32
CA GLN A 408 -3.33 10.53 -16.69
C GLN A 408 -2.45 11.65 -17.27
N ALA A 409 -2.83 12.89 -17.03
CA ALA A 409 -2.13 14.05 -17.61
C ALA A 409 -0.65 14.09 -17.19
N SER A 410 -0.36 13.79 -15.93
CA SER A 410 1.00 13.83 -15.41
C SER A 410 1.81 12.57 -15.76
N LEU A 411 1.21 11.38 -15.64
CA LEU A 411 1.89 10.14 -15.98
C LEU A 411 2.23 10.04 -17.48
N SER A 412 1.45 10.67 -18.35
CA SER A 412 1.75 10.72 -19.79
C SER A 412 3.00 11.56 -20.14
N GLU A 413 3.51 12.39 -19.22
CA GLU A 413 4.76 13.14 -19.41
C GLU A 413 6.01 12.29 -19.10
N VAL A 414 5.85 11.12 -18.44
CA VAL A 414 6.97 10.25 -18.06
C VAL A 414 7.38 9.37 -19.25
N ASN A 415 8.59 9.57 -19.76
CA ASN A 415 9.10 8.88 -20.94
C ASN A 415 10.40 8.08 -20.71
N LEU A 416 10.88 7.97 -19.49
CA LEU A 416 12.02 7.14 -19.14
C LEU A 416 11.68 5.65 -19.29
N PRO A 417 12.68 4.77 -19.46
CA PRO A 417 12.49 3.34 -19.30
C PRO A 417 11.86 3.00 -17.96
N ILE A 418 10.78 2.22 -17.98
CA ILE A 418 9.98 1.88 -16.81
C ILE A 418 9.75 0.39 -16.71
N PHE A 419 10.06 -0.18 -15.57
CA PHE A 419 9.58 -1.49 -15.16
C PHE A 419 8.49 -1.31 -14.10
N TRP A 420 7.35 -1.98 -14.27
CA TRP A 420 6.21 -1.90 -13.37
C TRP A 420 5.81 -3.31 -12.92
N GLY A 421 6.14 -3.65 -11.68
CA GLY A 421 5.73 -4.90 -11.03
C GLY A 421 4.49 -4.71 -10.17
N SER A 422 3.61 -5.70 -10.15
CA SER A 422 2.40 -5.70 -9.33
C SER A 422 2.07 -7.10 -8.79
N GLY A 423 1.45 -7.14 -7.60
CA GLY A 423 0.85 -8.32 -7.03
C GLY A 423 -0.65 -8.43 -7.37
N SER A 424 -1.13 -9.63 -7.75
CA SER A 424 -2.55 -9.79 -8.08
C SER A 424 -3.46 -9.79 -6.85
N ASN A 425 -2.92 -9.94 -5.64
CA ASN A 425 -3.66 -9.95 -4.37
C ASN A 425 -3.34 -8.73 -3.51
N ASP A 426 -2.86 -7.66 -4.13
CA ASP A 426 -2.61 -6.39 -3.45
C ASP A 426 -3.93 -5.65 -3.20
N ARG A 427 -4.28 -5.47 -1.92
CA ARG A 427 -5.48 -4.74 -1.50
C ARG A 427 -5.21 -3.28 -1.18
N LEU A 428 -3.95 -2.89 -0.98
CA LEU A 428 -3.59 -1.50 -0.74
C LEU A 428 -3.53 -0.71 -2.04
N THR A 429 -2.93 -1.33 -3.08
CA THR A 429 -2.82 -0.75 -4.42
C THR A 429 -3.34 -1.74 -5.47
N PRO A 430 -4.67 -1.99 -5.53
CA PRO A 430 -5.25 -3.05 -6.33
C PRO A 430 -4.89 -2.96 -7.80
N VAL A 431 -4.54 -4.12 -8.39
CA VAL A 431 -3.98 -4.18 -9.75
C VAL A 431 -4.88 -3.53 -10.80
N ILE A 432 -6.19 -3.71 -10.72
CA ILE A 432 -7.15 -3.10 -11.67
C ILE A 432 -7.25 -1.59 -11.44
N LEU A 433 -7.54 -1.17 -10.20
CA LEU A 433 -7.92 0.21 -9.88
C LEU A 433 -6.71 1.15 -9.80
N GLU A 434 -5.54 0.65 -9.39
CA GLU A 434 -4.36 1.48 -9.15
C GLU A 434 -3.28 1.25 -10.22
N GLN A 435 -2.94 -0.02 -10.52
CA GLN A 435 -1.76 -0.33 -11.29
C GLN A 435 -1.99 -0.25 -12.80
N LEU A 436 -3.02 -0.91 -13.32
CA LEU A 436 -3.28 -0.97 -14.76
C LEU A 436 -3.64 0.39 -15.35
N HIS A 437 -4.53 1.14 -14.69
CA HIS A 437 -4.88 2.48 -15.13
C HIS A 437 -3.63 3.35 -15.26
N SER A 438 -2.84 3.43 -14.19
CA SER A 438 -1.63 4.23 -14.17
C SER A 438 -0.61 3.79 -15.22
N PHE A 439 -0.41 2.49 -15.39
CA PHE A 439 0.52 1.96 -16.39
C PHE A 439 0.08 2.28 -17.81
N THR A 440 -1.22 2.20 -18.11
CA THR A 440 -1.74 2.49 -19.47
C THR A 440 -1.57 3.96 -19.86
N TRP A 441 -1.49 4.86 -18.90
CA TRP A 441 -1.30 6.30 -19.13
C TRP A 441 0.14 6.69 -19.47
N LEU A 442 1.13 5.82 -19.22
CA LEU A 442 2.53 6.09 -19.50
C LEU A 442 2.82 6.15 -21.00
N SER A 443 3.56 7.17 -21.43
CA SER A 443 3.99 7.35 -22.83
C SER A 443 5.32 6.69 -23.18
N SER A 444 6.03 6.15 -22.18
CA SER A 444 7.34 5.51 -22.40
C SER A 444 7.28 4.41 -23.44
N LYS A 445 8.24 4.41 -24.39
CA LYS A 445 8.41 3.34 -25.37
C LYS A 445 9.04 2.08 -24.77
N ASN A 446 9.78 2.22 -23.68
CA ASN A 446 10.48 1.15 -22.98
C ASN A 446 9.79 0.87 -21.64
N LYS A 447 8.53 0.41 -21.69
CA LYS A 447 7.76 0.08 -20.50
C LYS A 447 7.43 -1.41 -20.46
N TYR A 448 7.66 -2.01 -19.29
CA TYR A 448 7.47 -3.43 -19.00
C TYR A 448 6.46 -3.59 -17.90
N PHE A 449 5.58 -4.57 -18.01
CA PHE A 449 4.60 -4.89 -16.97
C PHE A 449 4.78 -6.33 -16.50
N ALA A 450 4.91 -6.53 -15.20
CA ALA A 450 4.98 -7.84 -14.56
C ALA A 450 3.88 -8.00 -13.50
N LEU A 451 3.14 -9.10 -13.56
CA LEU A 451 2.14 -9.46 -12.57
C LEU A 451 2.52 -10.77 -11.90
N THR A 452 2.67 -10.76 -10.57
CA THR A 452 2.90 -11.96 -9.77
C THR A 452 1.59 -12.42 -9.16
N LYS A 453 1.12 -13.60 -9.57
CA LYS A 453 -0.12 -14.22 -9.05
C LYS A 453 -0.01 -14.48 -7.55
N GLY A 454 -1.04 -14.09 -6.80
CA GLY A 454 -1.15 -14.29 -5.36
C GLY A 454 -0.23 -13.41 -4.51
N SER A 455 0.66 -12.61 -5.11
CA SER A 455 1.49 -11.68 -4.35
C SER A 455 0.64 -10.55 -3.78
N GLN A 456 0.93 -10.18 -2.53
CA GLN A 456 0.30 -9.09 -1.80
C GLN A 456 1.21 -7.87 -1.77
N HIS A 457 0.67 -6.73 -1.29
CA HIS A 457 1.48 -5.54 -1.01
C HIS A 457 2.56 -5.87 0.02
N LEU A 458 3.83 -5.61 -0.31
CA LEU A 458 4.96 -6.05 0.51
C LEU A 458 4.95 -5.40 1.91
N ASN A 459 4.89 -6.27 2.90
CA ASN A 459 5.39 -6.24 4.27
C ASN A 459 5.48 -4.91 5.02
N LEU A 460 4.41 -4.58 5.72
CA LEU A 460 4.52 -3.82 6.94
C LEU A 460 4.81 -4.81 8.09
N ASN A 461 6.04 -4.83 8.60
CA ASN A 461 6.47 -5.67 9.73
C ASN A 461 5.95 -5.14 11.08
N PHE A 462 4.66 -4.83 11.16
CA PHE A 462 4.00 -4.46 12.41
C PHE A 462 3.39 -5.70 13.05
N SER A 463 3.67 -5.93 14.34
CA SER A 463 3.13 -7.09 15.05
C SER A 463 1.59 -7.15 15.03
N ALA A 464 0.91 -6.00 15.05
CA ALA A 464 -0.54 -5.93 14.91
C ALA A 464 -1.01 -6.20 13.49
N LEU A 465 -0.29 -5.73 12.47
CA LEU A 465 -0.57 -6.02 11.06
C LEU A 465 -0.14 -7.44 10.68
N GLN A 466 0.91 -7.99 11.31
CA GLN A 466 1.25 -9.41 11.21
C GLN A 466 0.13 -10.30 11.77
N LYS A 467 -0.54 -9.87 12.84
CA LYS A 467 -1.69 -10.60 13.37
C LYS A 467 -2.92 -10.51 12.47
N LEU A 468 -3.22 -9.34 11.89
CA LEU A 468 -4.24 -9.21 10.85
C LEU A 468 -3.92 -10.10 9.65
N ARG A 469 -2.66 -10.14 9.23
CA ARG A 469 -2.18 -11.00 8.17
C ARG A 469 -2.30 -12.48 8.52
N SER A 470 -1.91 -12.91 9.72
CA SER A 470 -2.05 -14.31 10.14
C SER A 470 -3.52 -14.77 10.20
N LEU A 471 -4.44 -13.85 10.47
CA LEU A 471 -5.89 -14.13 10.47
C LEU A 471 -6.47 -14.16 9.05
N GLU A 472 -5.96 -13.34 8.13
CA GLU A 472 -6.25 -13.49 6.70
C GLU A 472 -5.69 -14.81 6.16
N GLU A 473 -4.52 -15.25 6.65
CA GLU A 473 -3.91 -16.54 6.34
C GLU A 473 -4.77 -17.72 6.81
N GLU A 474 -5.34 -17.66 8.01
CA GLU A 474 -6.26 -18.68 8.54
C GLU A 474 -7.65 -18.65 7.87
N ALA A 475 -8.18 -17.44 7.60
CA ALA A 475 -9.52 -17.28 7.03
C ALA A 475 -9.56 -17.49 5.51
N LEU A 476 -8.47 -17.21 4.80
CA LEU A 476 -8.34 -17.27 3.35
C LEU A 476 -6.96 -17.81 2.95
N PRO A 477 -6.64 -19.07 3.26
CA PRO A 477 -5.30 -19.64 3.00
C PRO A 477 -4.88 -19.60 1.54
N GLU A 478 -5.83 -19.49 0.59
CA GLU A 478 -5.56 -19.34 -0.84
C GLU A 478 -5.05 -17.95 -1.23
N LEU A 479 -5.19 -16.96 -0.34
CA LEU A 479 -4.85 -15.56 -0.60
C LEU A 479 -3.50 -15.16 0.01
N VAL A 480 -2.88 -16.03 0.80
CA VAL A 480 -1.67 -15.68 1.54
C VAL A 480 -0.46 -16.43 1.04
N SER A 481 0.45 -15.67 0.52
CA SER A 481 1.74 -16.13 0.05
C SER A 481 2.78 -16.10 1.16
N GLN A 482 3.24 -17.26 1.60
CA GLN A 482 4.43 -17.39 2.46
C GLN A 482 5.74 -17.52 1.65
N ASN A 483 5.69 -17.53 0.32
CA ASN A 483 6.87 -17.71 -0.53
C ASN A 483 7.51 -16.38 -0.95
N LEU A 484 7.84 -15.52 0.02
CA LEU A 484 8.66 -14.32 -0.19
C LEU A 484 9.93 -14.59 -1.02
N PRO A 485 10.71 -15.68 -0.80
CA PRO A 485 11.93 -15.95 -1.56
C PRO A 485 11.71 -16.08 -3.07
N VAL A 486 10.57 -16.60 -3.53
CA VAL A 486 10.24 -16.72 -4.96
C VAL A 486 10.00 -15.34 -5.57
N VAL A 487 9.18 -14.50 -4.90
CA VAL A 487 8.87 -13.14 -5.35
C VAL A 487 10.13 -12.27 -5.32
N GLU A 488 10.94 -12.36 -4.27
CA GLU A 488 12.24 -11.69 -4.16
C GLU A 488 13.18 -12.10 -5.32
N SER A 489 13.19 -13.38 -5.70
CA SER A 489 13.98 -13.88 -6.81
C SER A 489 13.55 -13.24 -8.14
N TYR A 490 12.24 -13.03 -8.37
CA TYR A 490 11.76 -12.33 -9.57
C TYR A 490 12.19 -10.86 -9.57
N VAL A 491 12.01 -10.18 -8.44
CA VAL A 491 12.45 -8.77 -8.29
C VAL A 491 13.95 -8.64 -8.53
N ASN A 492 14.77 -9.53 -7.94
CA ASN A 492 16.22 -9.52 -8.10
C ASN A 492 16.63 -9.71 -9.57
N ALA A 493 16.11 -10.75 -10.23
CA ALA A 493 16.47 -11.06 -11.62
C ALA A 493 16.01 -9.95 -12.59
N LEU A 494 14.75 -9.54 -12.50
CA LEU A 494 14.18 -8.59 -13.44
C LEU A 494 14.73 -7.17 -13.24
N SER A 495 14.99 -6.75 -11.99
CA SER A 495 15.64 -5.46 -11.74
C SER A 495 17.07 -5.43 -12.22
N LEU A 496 17.83 -6.52 -11.99
CA LEU A 496 19.19 -6.63 -12.51
C LEU A 496 19.19 -6.53 -14.05
N ALA A 497 18.36 -7.31 -14.73
CA ALA A 497 18.24 -7.26 -16.18
C ALA A 497 17.89 -5.85 -16.68
N PHE A 498 16.89 -5.23 -16.05
CA PHE A 498 16.43 -3.90 -16.41
C PHE A 498 17.53 -2.83 -16.24
N PHE A 499 18.19 -2.80 -15.09
CA PHE A 499 19.25 -1.84 -14.84
C PHE A 499 20.52 -2.11 -15.65
N GLN A 500 20.82 -3.38 -15.96
CA GLN A 500 21.93 -3.69 -16.87
C GLN A 500 21.67 -3.08 -18.26
N VAL A 501 20.46 -3.20 -18.79
CA VAL A 501 20.12 -2.64 -20.11
C VAL A 501 20.10 -1.11 -20.07
N TYR A 502 19.38 -0.51 -19.11
CA TYR A 502 19.01 0.90 -19.16
C TYR A 502 19.91 1.84 -18.33
N VAL A 503 20.70 1.31 -17.39
CA VAL A 503 21.63 2.11 -16.57
C VAL A 503 23.07 1.77 -16.92
N ALA A 504 23.42 0.49 -16.93
CA ALA A 504 24.79 0.04 -17.22
C ALA A 504 25.12 -0.08 -18.73
N ASN A 505 24.15 0.16 -19.63
CA ASN A 505 24.30 0.04 -21.09
C ASN A 505 24.80 -1.34 -21.56
N GLN A 506 24.28 -2.41 -20.99
CA GLN A 506 24.61 -3.81 -21.31
C GLN A 506 23.45 -4.47 -22.11
N PRO A 507 23.37 -4.28 -23.44
CA PRO A 507 22.25 -4.80 -24.23
C PRO A 507 22.16 -6.32 -24.29
N ASN A 508 23.23 -7.04 -23.94
CA ASN A 508 23.26 -8.51 -23.83
C ASN A 508 22.34 -9.04 -22.72
N TYR A 509 21.83 -8.18 -21.81
CA TYR A 509 20.81 -8.54 -20.81
C TYR A 509 19.37 -8.41 -21.34
N GLN A 510 19.16 -7.89 -22.56
CA GLN A 510 17.83 -7.76 -23.17
C GLN A 510 17.03 -9.10 -23.22
N PRO A 511 17.65 -10.28 -23.45
CA PRO A 511 16.92 -11.55 -23.41
C PRO A 511 16.22 -11.84 -22.09
N TYR A 512 16.73 -11.36 -20.97
CA TYR A 512 16.10 -11.52 -19.64
C TYR A 512 14.88 -10.60 -19.41
N LEU A 513 14.63 -9.64 -20.31
CA LEU A 513 13.44 -8.78 -20.31
C LEU A 513 12.42 -9.25 -21.36
N ARG A 514 12.25 -10.57 -21.46
CA ARG A 514 11.33 -11.23 -22.38
C ARG A 514 10.34 -12.12 -21.63
N SER A 515 9.20 -12.36 -22.26
CA SER A 515 8.16 -13.26 -21.75
C SER A 515 8.65 -14.71 -21.62
N SER A 516 9.53 -15.15 -22.53
CA SER A 516 10.15 -16.49 -22.45
C SER A 516 11.02 -16.67 -21.20
N TYR A 517 11.77 -15.64 -20.80
CA TYR A 517 12.53 -15.69 -19.55
C TYR A 517 11.62 -15.67 -18.32
N ALA A 518 10.61 -14.79 -18.30
CA ALA A 518 9.64 -14.74 -17.22
C ALA A 518 8.93 -16.08 -17.01
N MET A 519 8.54 -16.76 -18.10
CA MET A 519 7.97 -18.11 -18.05
C MET A 519 8.98 -19.14 -17.50
N MET A 520 10.24 -19.08 -17.90
CA MET A 520 11.28 -20.00 -17.46
C MET A 520 11.53 -19.92 -15.94
N ILE A 521 11.48 -18.69 -15.36
CA ILE A 521 11.71 -18.50 -13.92
C ILE A 521 10.43 -18.63 -13.08
N SER A 522 9.24 -18.59 -13.72
CA SER A 522 7.92 -18.62 -13.06
C SER A 522 7.71 -19.90 -12.26
N GLN A 523 7.19 -19.82 -11.04
CA GLN A 523 6.96 -20.94 -10.14
C GLN A 523 5.59 -20.85 -9.47
N GLU A 524 4.86 -21.97 -9.42
CA GLU A 524 3.63 -22.07 -8.62
C GLU A 524 3.94 -22.00 -7.11
N PRO A 525 3.09 -21.44 -6.28
CA PRO A 525 1.78 -20.84 -6.61
C PRO A 525 1.86 -19.38 -7.10
N HIS A 526 3.05 -18.79 -7.21
CA HIS A 526 3.31 -17.40 -7.57
C HIS A 526 3.79 -17.27 -9.00
N THR A 527 2.94 -17.68 -9.96
CA THR A 527 3.28 -17.55 -11.36
C THR A 527 3.50 -16.10 -11.76
N LEU A 528 4.46 -15.89 -12.64
CA LEU A 528 4.88 -14.60 -13.17
C LEU A 528 4.35 -14.42 -14.59
N SER A 529 3.44 -13.48 -14.77
CA SER A 529 3.03 -12.99 -16.10
C SER A 529 3.84 -11.75 -16.45
N PHE A 530 4.24 -11.64 -17.72
CA PHE A 530 5.11 -10.57 -18.17
C PHE A 530 4.73 -10.09 -19.57
N LEU A 531 4.67 -8.79 -19.75
CA LEU A 531 4.56 -8.17 -21.07
C LEU A 531 5.76 -7.25 -21.28
N SER A 532 6.48 -7.49 -22.36
CA SER A 532 7.65 -6.71 -22.75
C SER A 532 7.26 -5.32 -23.29
N SER A 533 8.26 -4.49 -23.57
CA SER A 533 8.03 -3.16 -24.13
C SER A 533 7.31 -3.19 -25.49
N SER A 534 7.40 -4.29 -26.23
CA SER A 534 6.74 -4.45 -27.53
C SER A 534 5.24 -4.74 -27.42
N THR A 535 4.80 -5.38 -26.35
CA THR A 535 3.43 -5.88 -26.17
C THR A 535 2.66 -5.21 -25.05
N SER A 536 3.33 -4.50 -24.14
CA SER A 536 2.71 -3.85 -22.98
C SER A 536 1.64 -2.81 -23.34
N HIS A 537 1.65 -2.27 -24.58
CA HIS A 537 0.57 -1.39 -25.08
C HIS A 537 -0.78 -2.12 -25.16
N GLN A 538 -0.80 -3.45 -25.29
CA GLN A 538 -2.04 -4.26 -25.32
C GLN A 538 -2.81 -4.22 -24.00
N LEU A 539 -2.18 -3.77 -22.89
CA LEU A 539 -2.86 -3.63 -21.60
C LEU A 539 -4.04 -2.66 -21.63
N THR A 540 -4.02 -1.64 -22.49
CA THR A 540 -5.15 -0.74 -22.67
C THR A 540 -6.39 -1.48 -23.20
N ASP A 541 -6.21 -2.35 -24.20
CA ASP A 541 -7.30 -3.15 -24.77
C ASP A 541 -7.79 -4.21 -23.77
N ILE A 542 -6.86 -4.86 -23.05
CA ILE A 542 -7.17 -5.84 -22.01
C ILE A 542 -8.02 -5.19 -20.90
N LEU A 543 -7.61 -4.03 -20.40
CA LEU A 543 -8.35 -3.29 -19.38
C LEU A 543 -9.77 -2.94 -19.84
N THR A 544 -9.90 -2.42 -21.07
CA THR A 544 -11.20 -2.09 -21.67
C THR A 544 -12.12 -3.31 -21.79
N GLN A 545 -11.56 -4.46 -22.19
CA GLN A 545 -12.33 -5.71 -22.31
C GLN A 545 -12.78 -6.25 -20.95
N ILE A 546 -11.93 -6.19 -19.93
CA ILE A 546 -12.25 -6.67 -18.58
C ILE A 546 -13.37 -5.83 -17.98
N ILE A 547 -13.22 -4.51 -17.94
CA ILE A 547 -14.25 -3.59 -17.38
C ILE A 547 -15.55 -3.64 -18.19
N GLY A 548 -15.49 -3.78 -19.53
CA GLY A 548 -16.66 -3.87 -20.38
C GLY A 548 -17.41 -5.20 -20.28
N SER A 549 -16.80 -6.25 -19.76
CA SER A 549 -17.42 -7.57 -19.56
C SER A 549 -18.22 -7.69 -18.26
N THR A 550 -17.88 -6.90 -17.25
CA THR A 550 -18.55 -6.88 -15.94
C THR A 550 -19.78 -5.98 -15.92
N ASN A 551 -19.91 -5.06 -16.88
CA ASN A 551 -21.08 -4.19 -17.04
C ASN A 551 -22.19 -4.78 -17.94
N LYS A 552 -22.10 -6.06 -18.29
CA LYS A 552 -23.12 -6.82 -19.02
C LYS A 552 -23.71 -7.92 -18.13
#